data_aafef2295e150f20bac1de8f1138d797
#
_entry.id   aafef2295e150f20bac1de8f1138d797
#
_cell.length_a   1.000
_cell.length_b   1.000
_cell.length_c   1.000
_cell.angle_alpha   90.00
_cell.angle_beta   90.00
_cell.angle_gamma   90.00
#
_symmetry.space_group_name_H-M   'P 1'
#
loop_
_entity.id
_entity.type
_entity.pdbx_description
1 polymer ?
#
loop_
_entity_poly.entity_id
_entity_poly.type
_entity_poly.pdbx_seq_one_letter_code
_entity_poly.pdbx_strand_id
1 'polypeptide(L)'
;NNNNNANADTDSLPIVCAVKCVLKQEQRRIGLAFFEYSTRTLRALEFSDEERLGQLESILAQINAREVIVPNEIDKASGGAMTADAKRIADVIDRCDAMRTAKANSEYFRTDDVEDDLKRLLKSGDNVQAHRNVLDLPLAVQCLHAVMKFADIGNDAQNHGRCELELFDSGAHVRLDAAALKALNVLPSSGGGGDRSFGETAGKGSGGGFSLYNLLNRCTSPMGKRVLYRWLKQPLVSVEKISERHDVVETFSEESALRDSLRNAHLKSLPDVERLARKLEKKKTTLMDLCKLYQASSAIPHAIDCLERIPFSDETRKALFISKYISPLKECVEEEKLGKFEALIEHAVDLNKIPDEYVISAEFDDTLALLEQQKISTEEEINVVWQEAAEDLTMERDKQLKLEKNNQH
;
A
#
# COMPACT_ATOMS: atom_id res chain seq x y z
N ASN A 1 21.94 6.36 -16.99
CA ASN A 1 22.17 5.55 -15.78
C ASN A 1 20.83 5.06 -15.23
N ASN A 2 20.24 4.09 -15.95
CA ASN A 2 19.05 3.37 -15.53
C ASN A 2 19.49 2.05 -14.89
N ASN A 3 19.75 2.09 -13.60
CA ASN A 3 19.80 0.90 -12.76
C ASN A 3 18.96 1.20 -11.52
N ASN A 4 17.65 1.00 -11.61
CA ASN A 4 16.81 0.99 -10.42
C ASN A 4 15.63 0.04 -10.60
N ASN A 5 15.63 -0.97 -9.74
CA ASN A 5 14.47 -1.59 -9.12
C ASN A 5 13.74 -2.73 -9.83
N ALA A 6 14.39 -3.89 -9.80
CA ALA A 6 13.70 -5.17 -9.93
C ALA A 6 13.18 -5.77 -8.59
N ASN A 7 13.30 -5.05 -7.45
CA ASN A 7 12.95 -5.58 -6.12
C ASN A 7 11.72 -4.92 -5.47
N ALA A 8 10.84 -4.30 -6.25
CA ALA A 8 9.78 -3.44 -5.70
C ALA A 8 8.40 -4.10 -5.56
N ASP A 9 8.22 -5.36 -5.93
CA ASP A 9 6.87 -5.94 -6.09
C ASP A 9 6.28 -6.63 -4.85
N THR A 10 7.04 -6.78 -3.76
CA THR A 10 6.53 -7.35 -2.50
C THR A 10 6.40 -6.34 -1.36
N ASP A 11 6.70 -5.07 -1.60
CA ASP A 11 6.62 -4.02 -0.58
C ASP A 11 5.17 -3.60 -0.26
N SER A 12 4.52 -4.42 0.58
CA SER A 12 3.58 -3.84 1.54
C SER A 12 4.35 -2.78 2.34
N LEU A 13 3.72 -1.65 2.70
CA LEU A 13 4.37 -0.66 3.57
C LEU A 13 4.98 -1.35 4.78
N PRO A 14 6.20 -0.96 5.14
CA PRO A 14 6.80 -1.47 6.36
C PRO A 14 5.88 -1.12 7.53
N ILE A 15 5.34 -2.14 8.18
CA ILE A 15 4.62 -1.96 9.44
C ILE A 15 5.65 -1.76 10.52
N VAL A 16 5.55 -0.62 11.19
CA VAL A 16 6.28 -0.32 12.42
C VAL A 16 5.42 -0.78 13.58
N CYS A 17 5.96 -1.63 14.42
CA CYS A 17 5.27 -2.04 15.64
C CYS A 17 6.12 -1.79 16.88
N ALA A 18 5.48 -1.70 18.05
CA ALA A 18 6.14 -1.63 19.33
C ALA A 18 5.76 -2.85 20.16
N VAL A 19 6.73 -3.39 20.88
CA VAL A 19 6.56 -4.56 21.76
C VAL A 19 7.14 -4.26 23.12
N LYS A 20 6.35 -4.51 24.16
CA LYS A 20 6.77 -4.45 25.57
C LYS A 20 6.35 -5.71 26.30
N CYS A 21 7.26 -6.32 27.01
CA CYS A 21 6.98 -7.49 27.83
C CYS A 21 7.25 -7.20 29.30
N VAL A 22 6.37 -7.68 30.15
CA VAL A 22 6.52 -7.62 31.61
C VAL A 22 6.24 -9.00 32.19
N LEU A 23 7.15 -9.47 33.02
CA LEU A 23 6.95 -10.70 33.80
C LEU A 23 6.15 -10.37 35.06
N LYS A 24 4.94 -10.95 35.19
CA LYS A 24 4.10 -10.79 36.36
C LYS A 24 3.55 -12.14 36.78
N GLN A 25 3.85 -12.56 38.04
CA GLN A 25 3.38 -13.83 38.59
C GLN A 25 3.70 -15.05 37.70
N GLU A 26 4.94 -15.15 37.22
CA GLU A 26 5.43 -16.19 36.28
C GLU A 26 4.79 -16.19 34.90
N GLN A 27 3.82 -15.30 34.63
CA GLN A 27 3.26 -15.12 33.30
C GLN A 27 3.89 -13.92 32.60
N ARG A 28 4.23 -14.11 31.33
CA ARG A 28 4.72 -13.06 30.45
C ARG A 28 3.54 -12.34 29.82
N ARG A 29 3.28 -11.13 30.30
CA ARG A 29 2.29 -10.24 29.64
C ARG A 29 3.01 -9.39 28.61
N ILE A 30 2.49 -9.39 27.41
CA ILE A 30 3.04 -8.69 26.25
C ILE A 30 2.02 -7.70 25.76
N GLY A 31 2.42 -6.42 25.67
CA GLY A 31 1.73 -5.40 24.93
C GLY A 31 2.36 -5.28 23.54
N LEU A 32 1.52 -5.12 22.53
CA LEU A 32 1.92 -4.88 21.16
C LEU A 32 1.00 -3.84 20.53
N ALA A 33 1.58 -2.91 19.79
CA ALA A 33 0.82 -1.97 18.96
C ALA A 33 1.52 -1.75 17.63
N PHE A 34 0.77 -1.41 16.61
CA PHE A 34 1.29 -1.08 15.29
C PHE A 34 0.38 -0.12 14.55
N PHE A 35 0.95 0.58 13.57
CA PHE A 35 0.23 1.49 12.70
C PHE A 35 0.26 0.99 11.26
N GLU A 36 -0.91 0.84 10.69
CA GLU A 36 -1.07 0.50 9.27
C GLU A 36 -1.29 1.79 8.47
N TYR A 37 -0.26 2.23 7.77
CA TYR A 37 -0.28 3.48 7.01
C TYR A 37 -1.33 3.51 5.89
N SER A 38 -1.63 2.36 5.27
CA SER A 38 -2.56 2.27 4.15
C SER A 38 -3.99 2.60 4.54
N THR A 39 -4.41 2.17 5.72
CA THR A 39 -5.75 2.37 6.28
C THR A 39 -5.81 3.45 7.34
N ARG A 40 -4.65 3.98 7.76
CA ARG A 40 -4.49 4.87 8.92
C ARG A 40 -5.10 4.28 10.20
N THR A 41 -4.92 2.99 10.38
CA THR A 41 -5.47 2.28 11.54
C THR A 41 -4.36 1.99 12.54
N LEU A 42 -4.55 2.47 13.76
CA LEU A 42 -3.77 2.09 14.94
C LEU A 42 -4.39 0.82 15.51
N ARG A 43 -3.59 -0.21 15.69
CA ARG A 43 -4.03 -1.46 16.31
C ARG A 43 -3.16 -1.78 17.49
N ALA A 44 -3.80 -2.25 18.57
CA ALA A 44 -3.11 -2.63 19.78
C ALA A 44 -3.74 -3.87 20.40
N LEU A 45 -2.95 -4.61 21.14
CA LEU A 45 -3.40 -5.77 21.92
C LEU A 45 -2.48 -6.00 23.11
N GLU A 46 -3.02 -6.70 24.10
CA GLU A 46 -2.27 -7.21 25.23
C GLU A 46 -2.67 -8.67 25.47
N PHE A 47 -1.68 -9.54 25.65
CA PHE A 47 -1.90 -10.98 25.80
C PHE A 47 -0.85 -11.59 26.73
N SER A 48 -1.14 -12.79 27.22
CA SER A 48 -0.16 -13.60 27.93
C SER A 48 0.46 -14.63 26.99
N ASP A 49 1.76 -14.79 27.05
CA ASP A 49 2.49 -15.75 26.22
C ASP A 49 3.30 -16.72 27.08
N GLU A 50 3.59 -17.86 26.49
CA GLU A 50 4.43 -18.89 27.08
C GLU A 50 5.91 -18.51 27.05
N GLU A 51 6.75 -19.35 27.64
CA GLU A 51 8.20 -19.14 27.70
C GLU A 51 8.85 -19.03 26.32
N ARG A 52 8.33 -19.73 25.33
CA ARG A 52 8.83 -19.73 23.94
C ARG A 52 8.38 -18.55 23.10
N LEU A 53 7.46 -17.73 23.61
CA LEU A 53 6.92 -16.56 22.91
C LEU A 53 6.30 -16.88 21.53
N GLY A 54 5.65 -18.05 21.41
CA GLY A 54 5.10 -18.52 20.15
C GLY A 54 3.95 -17.65 19.62
N GLN A 55 3.15 -17.06 20.52
CA GLN A 55 2.09 -16.15 20.11
C GLN A 55 2.66 -14.82 19.59
N LEU A 56 3.67 -14.27 20.24
CA LEU A 56 4.39 -13.08 19.79
C LEU A 56 4.99 -13.32 18.39
N GLU A 57 5.68 -14.44 18.19
CA GLU A 57 6.26 -14.80 16.89
C GLU A 57 5.19 -14.88 15.80
N SER A 58 4.09 -15.57 16.08
CA SER A 58 2.98 -15.68 15.15
C SER A 58 2.39 -14.33 14.77
N ILE A 59 2.17 -13.43 15.75
CA ILE A 59 1.62 -12.10 15.48
C ILE A 59 2.60 -11.26 14.64
N LEU A 60 3.90 -11.21 15.01
CA LEU A 60 4.90 -10.47 14.25
C LEU A 60 5.03 -10.99 12.81
N ALA A 61 4.99 -12.31 12.64
CA ALA A 61 4.96 -12.93 11.34
C ALA A 61 3.72 -12.55 10.55
N GLN A 62 2.52 -12.56 11.16
CA GLN A 62 1.26 -12.20 10.54
C GLN A 62 1.22 -10.76 10.05
N ILE A 63 1.58 -9.79 10.91
CA ILE A 63 1.55 -8.36 10.56
C ILE A 63 2.67 -7.97 9.60
N ASN A 64 3.65 -8.83 9.37
CA ASN A 64 4.83 -8.54 8.55
C ASN A 64 5.59 -7.32 9.06
N ALA A 65 5.81 -7.26 10.37
CA ALA A 65 6.58 -6.17 10.99
C ALA A 65 7.97 -6.10 10.36
N ARG A 66 8.34 -4.93 9.85
CA ARG A 66 9.68 -4.67 9.33
C ARG A 66 10.58 -4.03 10.36
N GLU A 67 9.99 -3.26 11.26
CA GLU A 67 10.69 -2.60 12.34
C GLU A 67 9.91 -2.78 13.65
N VAL A 68 10.60 -3.23 14.69
CA VAL A 68 10.04 -3.49 16.01
C VAL A 68 10.73 -2.60 17.03
N ILE A 69 9.97 -1.68 17.59
CA ILE A 69 10.42 -0.80 18.68
C ILE A 69 10.34 -1.58 19.98
N VAL A 70 11.44 -1.61 20.71
CA VAL A 70 11.55 -2.29 21.98
C VAL A 70 12.14 -1.38 23.04
N PRO A 71 11.85 -1.61 24.35
CA PRO A 71 12.57 -0.93 25.43
C PRO A 71 14.08 -1.21 25.40
N ASN A 72 14.88 -0.24 25.80
CA ASN A 72 16.36 -0.36 25.82
C ASN A 72 16.88 -1.60 26.57
N GLU A 73 16.11 -2.09 27.54
CA GLU A 73 16.46 -3.29 28.30
C GLU A 73 16.52 -4.57 27.44
N ILE A 74 15.91 -4.53 26.24
CA ILE A 74 15.87 -5.64 25.28
C ILE A 74 17.05 -5.57 24.30
N ASP A 75 17.82 -4.47 24.27
CA ASP A 75 18.97 -4.34 23.36
C ASP A 75 20.30 -4.38 24.11
N LYS A 76 21.28 -5.09 23.53
CA LYS A 76 22.67 -5.20 24.04
C LYS A 76 23.41 -3.86 24.08
N ALA A 77 22.95 -2.85 23.34
CA ALA A 77 23.61 -1.55 23.26
C ALA A 77 23.64 -0.77 24.58
N SER A 78 22.82 -1.16 25.57
CA SER A 78 22.71 -0.47 26.86
C SER A 78 23.79 -0.87 27.89
N GLY A 79 24.77 -1.71 27.54
CA GLY A 79 25.91 -2.05 28.41
C GLY A 79 25.58 -2.94 29.63
N GLY A 80 24.33 -3.37 29.80
CA GLY A 80 23.88 -4.27 30.86
C GLY A 80 23.75 -5.74 30.40
N ALA A 81 23.73 -6.67 31.33
CA ALA A 81 23.42 -8.07 31.04
C ALA A 81 21.92 -8.16 30.63
N MET A 82 21.65 -8.64 29.42
CA MET A 82 20.26 -8.89 28.97
C MET A 82 19.61 -9.95 29.87
N THR A 83 18.38 -9.69 30.28
CA THR A 83 17.56 -10.73 30.94
C THR A 83 17.27 -11.88 29.96
N ALA A 84 17.00 -13.07 30.50
CA ALA A 84 16.66 -14.22 29.65
C ALA A 84 15.47 -13.95 28.74
N ASP A 85 14.46 -13.22 29.24
CA ASP A 85 13.26 -12.85 28.46
C ASP A 85 13.56 -11.80 27.39
N ALA A 86 14.41 -10.82 27.67
CA ALA A 86 14.88 -9.85 26.69
C ALA A 86 15.59 -10.53 25.52
N LYS A 87 16.45 -11.53 25.81
CA LYS A 87 17.11 -12.30 24.76
C LYS A 87 16.11 -13.10 23.92
N ARG A 88 15.12 -13.75 24.55
CA ARG A 88 14.08 -14.48 23.81
C ARG A 88 13.27 -13.58 22.87
N ILE A 89 12.87 -12.39 23.33
CA ILE A 89 12.17 -11.42 22.49
C ILE A 89 13.04 -11.01 21.31
N ALA A 90 14.31 -10.74 21.56
CA ALA A 90 15.26 -10.42 20.51
C ALA A 90 15.38 -11.55 19.47
N ASP A 91 15.50 -12.81 19.93
CA ASP A 91 15.58 -13.98 19.06
C ASP A 91 14.28 -14.18 18.23
N VAL A 92 13.11 -13.90 18.81
CA VAL A 92 11.82 -13.94 18.08
C VAL A 92 11.77 -12.88 16.97
N ILE A 93 12.16 -11.65 17.27
CA ILE A 93 12.18 -10.57 16.28
C ILE A 93 13.13 -10.90 15.14
N ASP A 94 14.32 -11.43 15.46
CA ASP A 94 15.32 -11.82 14.47
C ASP A 94 14.81 -12.97 13.57
N ARG A 95 14.08 -13.96 14.13
CA ARG A 95 13.43 -15.03 13.34
C ARG A 95 12.35 -14.52 12.38
N CYS A 96 11.73 -13.39 12.71
CA CYS A 96 10.72 -12.74 11.85
C CYS A 96 11.34 -11.82 10.80
N ASP A 97 12.66 -11.77 10.64
CA ASP A 97 13.40 -10.88 9.72
C ASP A 97 13.07 -9.38 9.93
N ALA A 98 12.74 -9.00 11.18
CA ALA A 98 12.40 -7.63 11.53
C ALA A 98 13.59 -6.90 12.17
N MET A 99 13.74 -5.61 11.84
CA MET A 99 14.77 -4.77 12.44
C MET A 99 14.35 -4.36 13.86
N ARG A 100 15.26 -4.48 14.82
CA ARG A 100 15.02 -4.01 16.18
C ARG A 100 15.49 -2.59 16.37
N THR A 101 14.65 -1.75 16.96
CA THR A 101 14.98 -0.37 17.33
C THR A 101 14.72 -0.16 18.82
N ALA A 102 15.80 -0.05 19.59
CA ALA A 102 15.69 0.18 21.03
C ALA A 102 15.42 1.66 21.34
N LYS A 103 14.48 1.92 22.25
CA LYS A 103 14.10 3.26 22.70
C LYS A 103 13.98 3.34 24.22
N ALA A 104 14.26 4.51 24.77
CA ALA A 104 14.17 4.75 26.22
C ALA A 104 12.74 4.49 26.73
N ASN A 105 12.63 3.60 27.72
CA ASN A 105 11.33 3.22 28.31
C ASN A 105 10.59 4.43 28.90
N SER A 106 11.30 5.32 29.61
CA SER A 106 10.77 6.54 30.20
C SER A 106 10.28 7.59 29.20
N GLU A 107 10.69 7.49 27.94
CA GLU A 107 10.36 8.48 26.93
C GLU A 107 9.33 7.97 25.93
N TYR A 108 9.46 6.72 25.50
CA TYR A 108 8.63 6.14 24.43
C TYR A 108 7.47 5.29 24.94
N PHE A 109 7.66 4.57 26.05
CA PHE A 109 6.65 3.63 26.57
C PHE A 109 5.89 4.26 27.76
N ARG A 110 5.24 5.39 27.52
CA ARG A 110 4.44 6.16 28.50
C ARG A 110 2.94 5.98 28.24
N THR A 111 2.13 6.47 29.16
CA THR A 111 0.67 6.45 29.05
C THR A 111 0.06 7.85 29.10
N ASP A 112 0.83 8.84 29.54
CA ASP A 112 0.30 10.14 29.99
C ASP A 112 -0.35 10.96 28.86
N ASP A 113 0.21 10.96 27.66
CA ASP A 113 -0.22 11.84 26.57
C ASP A 113 -1.08 11.11 25.51
N VAL A 114 -1.31 9.79 25.68
CA VAL A 114 -1.93 8.94 24.65
C VAL A 114 -3.36 9.35 24.33
N GLU A 115 -4.16 9.67 25.34
CA GLU A 115 -5.56 10.07 25.14
C GLU A 115 -5.67 11.39 24.37
N ASP A 116 -4.78 12.34 24.65
CA ASP A 116 -4.80 13.64 23.97
C ASP A 116 -4.30 13.54 22.53
N ASP A 117 -3.32 12.68 22.29
CA ASP A 117 -2.87 12.34 20.92
C ASP A 117 -3.99 11.66 20.13
N LEU A 118 -4.68 10.69 20.74
CA LEU A 118 -5.81 10.01 20.11
C LEU A 118 -6.99 10.94 19.80
N LYS A 119 -7.31 11.90 20.70
CA LYS A 119 -8.35 12.90 20.42
C LYS A 119 -8.07 13.72 19.16
N ARG A 120 -6.79 13.99 18.87
CA ARG A 120 -6.38 14.71 17.66
C ARG A 120 -6.39 13.83 16.42
N LEU A 121 -6.06 12.54 16.56
CA LEU A 121 -5.85 11.62 15.45
C LEU A 121 -7.14 10.94 14.97
N LEU A 122 -8.06 10.60 15.91
CA LEU A 122 -9.27 9.85 15.57
C LEU A 122 -10.22 10.65 14.67
N LYS A 123 -10.98 9.94 13.83
CA LYS A 123 -11.97 10.53 12.93
C LYS A 123 -12.97 11.40 13.67
N SER A 124 -13.42 12.47 13.00
CA SER A 124 -14.43 13.38 13.55
C SER A 124 -15.70 12.61 13.90
N GLY A 125 -16.14 12.69 15.17
CA GLY A 125 -17.27 11.95 15.70
C GLY A 125 -16.91 10.65 16.42
N ASP A 126 -15.68 10.18 16.32
CA ASP A 126 -15.19 9.05 17.10
C ASP A 126 -14.75 9.53 18.50
N ASN A 127 -15.27 8.87 19.53
CA ASN A 127 -14.98 9.24 20.91
C ASN A 127 -13.90 8.30 21.47
N VAL A 128 -12.81 8.86 21.99
CA VAL A 128 -11.74 8.10 22.66
C VAL A 128 -12.30 7.15 23.73
N GLN A 129 -13.37 7.54 24.42
CA GLN A 129 -14.04 6.70 25.41
C GLN A 129 -14.72 5.45 24.82
N ALA A 130 -15.02 5.43 23.54
CA ALA A 130 -15.56 4.23 22.88
C ALA A 130 -14.49 3.13 22.73
N HIS A 131 -13.21 3.49 22.82
CA HIS A 131 -12.06 2.57 22.68
C HIS A 131 -11.49 2.11 24.03
N ARG A 132 -12.30 2.10 25.09
CA ARG A 132 -11.87 1.60 26.42
C ARG A 132 -11.32 0.18 26.38
N ASN A 133 -11.83 -0.65 25.50
CA ASN A 133 -11.31 -2.00 25.25
C ASN A 133 -9.80 -2.05 24.93
N VAL A 134 -9.25 -0.96 24.39
CA VAL A 134 -7.81 -0.79 24.15
C VAL A 134 -7.16 -0.01 25.27
N LEU A 135 -7.80 1.07 25.74
CA LEU A 135 -7.22 1.97 26.75
C LEU A 135 -7.07 1.33 28.13
N ASP A 136 -7.89 0.35 28.45
CA ASP A 136 -7.80 -0.43 29.71
C ASP A 136 -6.64 -1.45 29.69
N LEU A 137 -5.88 -1.54 28.59
CA LEU A 137 -4.72 -2.44 28.41
C LEU A 137 -3.41 -1.65 28.56
N PRO A 138 -2.81 -1.58 29.77
CA PRO A 138 -1.71 -0.66 30.04
C PRO A 138 -0.46 -0.89 29.19
N LEU A 139 -0.09 -2.14 28.88
CA LEU A 139 1.05 -2.42 28.04
C LEU A 139 0.77 -2.11 26.56
N ALA A 140 -0.45 -2.34 26.11
CA ALA A 140 -0.87 -1.98 24.76
C ALA A 140 -0.84 -0.45 24.55
N VAL A 141 -1.33 0.33 25.54
CA VAL A 141 -1.30 1.81 25.51
C VAL A 141 0.13 2.34 25.48
N GLN A 142 1.06 1.73 26.26
CA GLN A 142 2.46 2.10 26.23
C GLN A 142 3.10 1.82 24.85
N CYS A 143 2.74 0.71 24.23
CA CYS A 143 3.19 0.40 22.87
C CYS A 143 2.57 1.34 21.82
N LEU A 144 1.31 1.74 21.98
CA LEU A 144 0.68 2.76 21.12
C LEU A 144 1.44 4.07 21.16
N HIS A 145 1.76 4.58 22.36
CA HIS A 145 2.57 5.80 22.50
C HIS A 145 3.93 5.65 21.78
N ALA A 146 4.60 4.49 21.95
CA ALA A 146 5.89 4.25 21.31
C ALA A 146 5.78 4.28 19.77
N VAL A 147 4.74 3.70 19.19
CA VAL A 147 4.50 3.73 17.75
C VAL A 147 4.17 5.16 17.27
N MET A 148 3.24 5.84 17.94
CA MET A 148 2.84 7.20 17.56
C MET A 148 4.00 8.18 17.61
N LYS A 149 4.82 8.10 18.65
CA LYS A 149 6.00 8.96 18.81
C LYS A 149 7.12 8.62 17.83
N PHE A 150 7.40 7.34 17.60
CA PHE A 150 8.47 6.91 16.70
C PHE A 150 8.16 7.24 15.24
N ALA A 151 6.94 6.99 14.82
CA ALA A 151 6.48 7.27 13.46
C ALA A 151 6.03 8.72 13.24
N ASP A 152 6.14 9.55 14.28
CA ASP A 152 5.77 10.97 14.27
C ASP A 152 4.32 11.22 13.79
N ILE A 153 3.41 10.28 14.11
CA ILE A 153 2.03 10.28 13.61
C ILE A 153 1.26 11.49 14.14
N GLY A 154 1.47 11.85 15.41
CA GLY A 154 0.76 12.92 16.08
C GLY A 154 1.10 14.33 15.58
N ASN A 155 2.31 14.53 15.03
CA ASN A 155 2.76 15.82 14.52
C ASN A 155 2.43 16.02 13.04
N ASP A 156 2.11 14.94 12.32
CA ASP A 156 1.66 15.05 10.93
C ASP A 156 0.19 15.45 10.86
N ALA A 157 -0.05 16.72 10.49
CA ALA A 157 -1.40 17.29 10.35
C ALA A 157 -2.29 16.50 9.37
N GLN A 158 -1.72 15.70 8.49
CA GLN A 158 -2.47 14.86 7.55
C GLN A 158 -3.16 13.67 8.23
N ASN A 159 -2.70 13.28 9.41
CA ASN A 159 -3.29 12.20 10.19
C ASN A 159 -4.42 12.69 11.11
N HIS A 160 -4.49 14.00 11.37
CA HIS A 160 -5.47 14.55 12.29
C HIS A 160 -6.91 14.32 11.79
N GLY A 161 -7.75 13.75 12.66
CA GLY A 161 -9.14 13.45 12.35
C GLY A 161 -9.35 12.35 11.27
N ARG A 162 -8.33 11.52 11.00
CA ARG A 162 -8.38 10.52 9.93
C ARG A 162 -7.98 9.11 10.35
N CYS A 163 -7.49 8.96 11.57
CA CYS A 163 -7.08 7.65 12.07
C CYS A 163 -8.24 6.89 12.72
N GLU A 164 -8.13 5.58 12.73
CA GLU A 164 -8.99 4.66 13.46
C GLU A 164 -8.18 3.93 14.51
N LEU A 165 -8.81 3.57 15.63
CA LEU A 165 -8.22 2.76 16.68
C LEU A 165 -8.98 1.46 16.83
N GLU A 166 -8.31 0.33 16.73
CA GLU A 166 -8.91 -1.00 16.82
C GLU A 166 -8.16 -1.90 17.81
N LEU A 167 -8.90 -2.72 18.52
CA LEU A 167 -8.31 -3.87 19.22
C LEU A 167 -7.94 -4.94 18.17
N PHE A 168 -6.68 -5.33 18.14
CA PHE A 168 -6.25 -6.38 17.22
C PHE A 168 -6.69 -7.76 17.72
N ASP A 169 -7.52 -8.43 16.95
CA ASP A 169 -7.96 -9.80 17.24
C ASP A 169 -6.97 -10.81 16.65
N SER A 170 -6.07 -11.31 17.49
CA SER A 170 -5.12 -12.36 17.11
C SER A 170 -5.80 -13.72 16.85
N GLY A 171 -7.05 -13.90 17.24
CA GLY A 171 -7.84 -15.12 17.02
C GLY A 171 -8.57 -15.16 15.67
N ALA A 172 -8.66 -14.02 14.97
CA ALA A 172 -9.32 -13.93 13.66
C ALA A 172 -8.63 -14.72 12.55
N HIS A 173 -7.35 -15.08 12.75
CA HIS A 173 -6.52 -15.78 11.77
C HIS A 173 -5.85 -17.01 12.38
N VAL A 174 -5.55 -17.99 11.54
CA VAL A 174 -4.79 -19.18 11.93
C VAL A 174 -3.37 -18.75 12.37
N ARG A 175 -2.93 -19.24 13.50
CA ARG A 175 -1.58 -18.97 14.00
C ARG A 175 -0.55 -19.75 13.21
N LEU A 176 0.28 -19.06 12.46
CA LEU A 176 1.40 -19.60 11.70
C LEU A 176 2.67 -18.89 12.15
N ASP A 177 3.59 -19.60 12.72
CA ASP A 177 4.91 -19.07 13.04
C ASP A 177 5.82 -19.02 11.79
N ALA A 178 6.97 -18.38 11.89
CA ALA A 178 7.91 -18.25 10.79
C ALA A 178 8.42 -19.63 10.32
N ALA A 179 8.58 -20.58 11.23
CA ALA A 179 9.02 -21.94 10.91
C ALA A 179 7.96 -22.71 10.11
N ALA A 180 6.69 -22.61 10.49
CA ALA A 180 5.58 -23.23 9.76
C ALA A 180 5.42 -22.64 8.37
N LEU A 181 5.44 -21.29 8.21
CA LEU A 181 5.37 -20.63 6.92
C LEU A 181 6.49 -21.09 5.97
N LYS A 182 7.70 -21.25 6.51
CA LYS A 182 8.87 -21.74 5.77
C LYS A 182 8.78 -23.23 5.43
N ALA A 183 8.39 -24.08 6.40
CA ALA A 183 8.26 -25.52 6.20
C ALA A 183 7.18 -25.88 5.18
N LEU A 184 6.08 -25.12 5.14
CA LEU A 184 4.98 -25.28 4.17
C LEU A 184 5.28 -24.62 2.83
N ASN A 185 6.39 -23.92 2.68
CA ASN A 185 6.72 -23.15 1.47
C ASN A 185 5.57 -22.22 1.04
N VAL A 186 4.92 -21.57 2.00
CA VAL A 186 3.75 -20.71 1.70
C VAL A 186 4.17 -19.48 0.89
N LEU A 187 5.29 -18.86 1.28
CA LEU A 187 5.80 -17.64 0.68
C LEU A 187 7.18 -17.88 0.04
N PRO A 188 7.57 -17.08 -0.97
CA PRO A 188 8.90 -17.16 -1.54
C PRO A 188 9.94 -16.79 -0.47
N SER A 189 11.03 -17.57 -0.41
CA SER A 189 12.14 -17.29 0.52
C SER A 189 12.87 -16.01 0.10
N SER A 190 13.17 -15.14 1.07
CA SER A 190 13.84 -13.84 0.88
C SER A 190 15.28 -13.92 0.35
N GLY A 191 15.84 -15.12 0.16
CA GLY A 191 17.21 -15.33 -0.32
C GLY A 191 17.38 -15.60 -1.82
N GLY A 192 16.32 -15.61 -2.61
CA GLY A 192 16.39 -15.86 -4.05
C GLY A 192 15.80 -14.68 -4.82
N GLY A 193 16.66 -13.80 -5.32
CA GLY A 193 16.26 -12.66 -6.13
C GLY A 193 15.44 -13.07 -7.36
N GLY A 194 14.39 -12.33 -7.62
CA GLY A 194 13.72 -12.32 -8.90
C GLY A 194 12.30 -12.85 -8.88
N ASP A 195 11.39 -11.93 -9.02
CA ASP A 195 10.05 -12.12 -9.56
C ASP A 195 10.19 -12.81 -10.94
N ARG A 196 10.10 -14.14 -10.97
CA ARG A 196 9.96 -14.87 -12.23
C ARG A 196 8.51 -15.25 -12.39
N SER A 197 7.88 -14.54 -13.30
CA SER A 197 6.63 -14.87 -13.93
C SER A 197 6.52 -16.37 -14.14
N PHE A 198 5.51 -16.99 -13.55
CA PHE A 198 5.14 -18.36 -13.81
C PHE A 198 4.61 -18.44 -15.26
N GLY A 199 5.45 -18.80 -16.19
CA GLY A 199 5.11 -18.87 -17.61
C GLY A 199 6.32 -19.12 -18.52
N GLU A 200 7.53 -18.90 -18.04
CA GLU A 200 8.72 -19.27 -18.77
C GLU A 200 9.23 -20.62 -18.29
N THR A 201 9.24 -21.56 -19.21
CA THR A 201 9.74 -22.92 -19.09
C THR A 201 10.97 -22.99 -18.20
N ALA A 202 10.94 -23.94 -17.27
CA ALA A 202 12.04 -24.31 -16.39
C ALA A 202 13.35 -24.54 -17.16
N GLY A 203 14.04 -23.45 -17.48
CA GLY A 203 15.40 -23.43 -17.96
C GLY A 203 16.34 -23.52 -16.75
N LYS A 204 17.20 -24.52 -16.78
CA LYS A 204 18.23 -24.83 -15.79
C LYS A 204 18.95 -23.58 -15.28
N GLY A 205 18.89 -23.33 -13.96
CA GLY A 205 19.92 -22.53 -13.30
C GLY A 205 19.48 -21.29 -12.49
N SER A 206 18.29 -21.25 -11.88
CA SER A 206 17.93 -20.15 -10.98
C SER A 206 17.06 -20.63 -9.83
N GLY A 207 17.61 -20.56 -8.62
CA GLY A 207 17.07 -21.09 -7.37
C GLY A 207 15.87 -20.36 -6.76
N GLY A 208 14.85 -20.05 -7.56
CA GLY A 208 13.54 -19.63 -7.09
C GLY A 208 12.75 -20.85 -6.64
N GLY A 209 12.80 -21.19 -5.34
CA GLY A 209 12.09 -22.33 -4.78
C GLY A 209 10.58 -22.24 -5.05
N PHE A 210 9.94 -23.39 -5.20
CA PHE A 210 8.48 -23.52 -5.26
C PHE A 210 7.85 -22.88 -4.02
N SER A 211 6.84 -22.04 -4.21
CA SER A 211 6.01 -21.54 -3.12
C SER A 211 4.54 -21.57 -3.50
N LEU A 212 3.66 -21.72 -2.50
CA LEU A 212 2.22 -21.67 -2.71
C LEU A 212 1.78 -20.33 -3.31
N TYR A 213 2.39 -19.23 -2.85
CA TYR A 213 2.14 -17.89 -3.42
C TYR A 213 2.45 -17.86 -4.93
N ASN A 214 3.63 -18.33 -5.35
CA ASN A 214 4.02 -18.32 -6.76
C ASN A 214 3.09 -19.19 -7.62
N LEU A 215 2.60 -20.30 -7.06
CA LEU A 215 1.65 -21.18 -7.75
C LEU A 215 0.29 -20.48 -7.98
N LEU A 216 -0.21 -19.79 -6.96
CA LEU A 216 -1.55 -19.18 -6.98
C LEU A 216 -1.57 -17.77 -7.59
N ASN A 217 -0.42 -17.08 -7.60
CA ASN A 217 -0.37 -15.69 -8.04
C ASN A 217 -0.62 -15.57 -9.55
N ARG A 218 -1.85 -15.21 -9.89
CA ARG A 218 -2.32 -14.85 -11.23
C ARG A 218 -2.83 -13.41 -11.28
N CYS A 219 -2.52 -12.63 -10.23
CA CYS A 219 -2.97 -11.25 -10.12
C CYS A 219 -2.33 -10.36 -11.18
N THR A 220 -3.14 -9.55 -11.85
CA THR A 220 -2.69 -8.60 -12.86
C THR A 220 -2.26 -7.26 -12.25
N SER A 221 -2.88 -6.86 -11.14
CA SER A 221 -2.57 -5.60 -10.46
C SER A 221 -1.58 -5.79 -9.29
N PRO A 222 -0.71 -4.82 -9.01
CA PRO A 222 0.20 -4.87 -7.85
C PRO A 222 -0.54 -4.98 -6.52
N MET A 223 -1.66 -4.29 -6.37
CA MET A 223 -2.51 -4.34 -5.16
C MET A 223 -3.08 -5.73 -4.93
N GLY A 224 -3.57 -6.39 -5.99
CA GLY A 224 -4.06 -7.77 -5.92
C GLY A 224 -2.98 -8.75 -5.48
N LYS A 225 -1.74 -8.60 -5.96
CA LYS A 225 -0.59 -9.40 -5.53
C LYS A 225 -0.34 -9.25 -4.03
N ARG A 226 -0.41 -8.03 -3.49
CA ARG A 226 -0.26 -7.77 -2.04
C ARG A 226 -1.39 -8.37 -1.22
N VAL A 227 -2.62 -8.28 -1.70
CA VAL A 227 -3.78 -8.88 -1.02
C VAL A 227 -3.65 -10.41 -0.98
N LEU A 228 -3.29 -11.06 -2.08
CA LEU A 228 -3.07 -12.51 -2.12
C LEU A 228 -1.96 -12.93 -1.16
N TYR A 229 -0.84 -12.19 -1.13
CA TYR A 229 0.26 -12.44 -0.20
C TYR A 229 -0.23 -12.39 1.26
N ARG A 230 -1.03 -11.36 1.61
CA ARG A 230 -1.61 -11.19 2.95
C ARG A 230 -2.58 -12.35 3.27
N TRP A 231 -3.44 -12.73 2.35
CA TRP A 231 -4.39 -13.82 2.57
C TRP A 231 -3.73 -15.16 2.85
N LEU A 232 -2.65 -15.47 2.15
CA LEU A 232 -1.87 -16.70 2.40
C LEU A 232 -1.12 -16.67 3.73
N LYS A 233 -0.68 -15.49 4.14
CA LYS A 233 0.04 -15.29 5.41
C LYS A 233 -0.91 -15.27 6.62
N GLN A 234 -2.14 -14.84 6.40
CA GLN A 234 -3.19 -14.67 7.41
C GLN A 234 -4.46 -15.44 7.02
N PRO A 235 -4.44 -16.79 7.07
CA PRO A 235 -5.64 -17.57 6.77
C PRO A 235 -6.74 -17.29 7.80
N LEU A 236 -7.98 -17.12 7.34
CA LEU A 236 -9.12 -16.85 8.20
C LEU A 236 -9.49 -18.08 9.04
N VAL A 237 -10.08 -17.84 10.23
CA VAL A 237 -10.68 -18.85 11.10
C VAL A 237 -12.21 -18.81 11.04
N SER A 238 -12.82 -17.62 10.87
CA SER A 238 -14.28 -17.48 10.80
C SER A 238 -14.84 -18.17 9.57
N VAL A 239 -15.74 -19.12 9.78
CA VAL A 239 -16.43 -19.88 8.72
C VAL A 239 -17.25 -18.94 7.84
N GLU A 240 -17.92 -17.94 8.43
CA GLU A 240 -18.72 -16.98 7.69
C GLU A 240 -17.85 -16.19 6.68
N LYS A 241 -16.72 -15.64 7.14
CA LYS A 241 -15.80 -14.89 6.28
C LYS A 241 -15.13 -15.76 5.22
N ILE A 242 -14.90 -17.05 5.51
CA ILE A 242 -14.39 -18.02 4.54
C ILE A 242 -15.47 -18.30 3.49
N SER A 243 -16.71 -18.52 3.91
CA SER A 243 -17.84 -18.74 2.99
C SER A 243 -18.09 -17.54 2.09
N GLU A 244 -18.07 -16.32 2.63
CA GLU A 244 -18.14 -15.08 1.82
C GLU A 244 -17.06 -15.04 0.71
N ARG A 245 -15.82 -15.45 1.02
CA ARG A 245 -14.76 -15.53 0.00
C ARG A 245 -15.02 -16.61 -1.04
N HIS A 246 -15.53 -17.76 -0.61
CA HIS A 246 -15.90 -18.85 -1.51
C HIS A 246 -17.02 -18.41 -2.46
N ASP A 247 -18.05 -17.72 -1.97
CA ASP A 247 -19.14 -17.21 -2.79
C ASP A 247 -18.67 -16.26 -3.88
N VAL A 248 -17.70 -15.38 -3.55
CA VAL A 248 -17.08 -14.47 -4.53
C VAL A 248 -16.27 -15.25 -5.57
N VAL A 249 -15.47 -16.23 -5.14
CA VAL A 249 -14.66 -17.06 -6.04
C VAL A 249 -15.55 -17.91 -6.95
N GLU A 250 -16.61 -18.50 -6.41
CA GLU A 250 -17.58 -19.30 -7.17
C GLU A 250 -18.26 -18.45 -8.24
N THR A 251 -18.77 -17.26 -7.88
CA THR A 251 -19.39 -16.33 -8.82
C THR A 251 -18.46 -16.01 -10.00
N PHE A 252 -17.21 -15.66 -9.73
CA PHE A 252 -16.22 -15.38 -10.80
C PHE A 252 -15.77 -16.65 -11.54
N SER A 253 -15.90 -17.83 -10.96
CA SER A 253 -15.63 -19.10 -11.65
C SER A 253 -16.73 -19.43 -12.65
N GLU A 254 -17.99 -19.20 -12.28
CA GLU A 254 -19.17 -19.41 -13.13
C GLU A 254 -19.22 -18.37 -14.26
N GLU A 255 -18.98 -17.10 -13.96
CA GLU A 255 -19.02 -15.97 -14.90
C GLU A 255 -17.66 -15.70 -15.55
N SER A 256 -17.18 -16.65 -16.34
CA SER A 256 -15.83 -16.60 -16.95
C SER A 256 -15.62 -15.40 -17.88
N ALA A 257 -16.60 -15.08 -18.71
CA ALA A 257 -16.52 -13.96 -19.66
C ALA A 257 -16.38 -12.61 -18.95
N LEU A 258 -17.12 -12.42 -17.85
CA LEU A 258 -17.11 -11.22 -17.06
C LEU A 258 -15.80 -11.11 -16.25
N ARG A 259 -15.36 -12.22 -15.67
CA ARG A 259 -14.04 -12.31 -15.01
C ARG A 259 -12.92 -11.91 -15.95
N ASP A 260 -12.93 -12.43 -17.19
CA ASP A 260 -11.90 -12.15 -18.18
C ASP A 260 -11.97 -10.69 -18.67
N SER A 261 -13.15 -10.11 -18.79
CA SER A 261 -13.35 -8.69 -19.07
C SER A 261 -12.77 -7.82 -17.95
N LEU A 262 -13.15 -8.05 -16.70
CA LEU A 262 -12.60 -7.33 -15.55
C LEU A 262 -11.07 -7.43 -15.50
N ARG A 263 -10.54 -8.64 -15.65
CA ARG A 263 -9.11 -8.92 -15.56
C ARG A 263 -8.30 -8.22 -16.65
N ASN A 264 -8.73 -8.34 -17.91
CA ASN A 264 -7.93 -7.95 -19.06
C ASN A 264 -8.17 -6.49 -19.47
N ALA A 265 -9.41 -5.98 -19.33
CA ALA A 265 -9.74 -4.62 -19.72
C ALA A 265 -9.53 -3.61 -18.58
N HIS A 266 -9.89 -3.95 -17.33
CA HIS A 266 -9.90 -2.98 -16.24
C HIS A 266 -8.73 -3.16 -15.26
N LEU A 267 -8.51 -4.37 -14.74
CA LEU A 267 -7.49 -4.60 -13.70
C LEU A 267 -6.06 -4.61 -14.23
N LYS A 268 -5.84 -4.99 -15.49
CA LYS A 268 -4.50 -5.06 -16.08
C LYS A 268 -3.88 -3.68 -16.28
N SER A 269 -4.68 -2.69 -16.65
CA SER A 269 -4.25 -1.30 -16.87
C SER A 269 -4.22 -0.48 -15.58
N LEU A 270 -4.74 -1.02 -14.47
CA LEU A 270 -4.82 -0.30 -13.21
C LEU A 270 -3.43 -0.09 -12.60
N PRO A 271 -2.99 1.17 -12.44
CA PRO A 271 -1.72 1.48 -11.79
C PRO A 271 -1.75 1.14 -10.30
N ASP A 272 -0.61 1.22 -9.63
CA ASP A 272 -0.53 1.05 -8.18
C ASP A 272 -1.09 2.28 -7.45
N VAL A 273 -2.40 2.33 -7.31
CA VAL A 273 -3.13 3.47 -6.70
C VAL A 273 -2.66 3.72 -5.27
N GLU A 274 -2.38 2.68 -4.48
CA GLU A 274 -1.87 2.84 -3.12
C GLU A 274 -0.53 3.58 -3.08
N ARG A 275 0.38 3.27 -4.01
CA ARG A 275 1.68 3.96 -4.11
C ARG A 275 1.53 5.39 -4.63
N LEU A 276 0.64 5.59 -5.59
CA LEU A 276 0.36 6.93 -6.13
C LEU A 276 -0.26 7.84 -5.06
N ALA A 277 -1.24 7.34 -4.31
CA ALA A 277 -1.84 8.07 -3.21
C ALA A 277 -0.81 8.51 -2.16
N ARG A 278 0.15 7.64 -1.82
CA ARG A 278 1.24 8.00 -0.89
C ARG A 278 2.23 9.02 -1.43
N LYS A 279 2.54 8.95 -2.74
CA LYS A 279 3.37 9.98 -3.37
C LYS A 279 2.67 11.33 -3.31
N LEU A 280 1.36 11.34 -3.55
CA LEU A 280 0.52 12.53 -3.46
C LEU A 280 0.52 13.10 -2.04
N GLU A 281 0.30 12.26 -1.04
CA GLU A 281 0.35 12.62 0.38
C GLU A 281 1.70 13.25 0.77
N LYS A 282 2.80 12.66 0.31
CA LYS A 282 4.16 13.17 0.54
C LYS A 282 4.55 14.37 -0.34
N LYS A 283 3.64 14.89 -1.17
CA LYS A 283 3.89 15.96 -2.14
C LYS A 283 5.09 15.68 -3.07
N LYS A 284 5.26 14.41 -3.45
CA LYS A 284 6.35 13.92 -4.34
C LYS A 284 5.81 13.37 -5.67
N THR A 285 4.56 13.66 -6.01
CA THR A 285 3.95 13.25 -7.28
C THR A 285 4.46 14.09 -8.44
N THR A 286 4.65 13.42 -9.56
CA THR A 286 4.88 14.08 -10.87
C THR A 286 3.55 14.23 -11.60
N LEU A 287 3.52 15.06 -12.65
CA LEU A 287 2.33 15.22 -13.49
C LEU A 287 1.92 13.88 -14.12
N MET A 288 2.88 13.08 -14.55
CA MET A 288 2.63 11.71 -15.04
C MET A 288 1.95 10.81 -13.98
N ASP A 289 2.36 10.92 -12.71
CA ASP A 289 1.72 10.16 -11.62
C ASP A 289 0.25 10.58 -11.43
N LEU A 290 -0.04 11.89 -11.53
CA LEU A 290 -1.40 12.42 -11.46
C LEU A 290 -2.26 11.96 -12.63
N CYS A 291 -1.74 11.98 -13.85
CA CYS A 291 -2.44 11.46 -15.02
C CYS A 291 -2.75 9.96 -14.93
N LYS A 292 -1.82 9.17 -14.37
CA LYS A 292 -2.07 7.75 -14.08
C LYS A 292 -3.19 7.56 -13.05
N LEU A 293 -3.24 8.41 -12.03
CA LEU A 293 -4.31 8.36 -11.03
C LEU A 293 -5.65 8.74 -11.65
N TYR A 294 -5.68 9.75 -12.52
CA TYR A 294 -6.86 10.14 -13.31
C TYR A 294 -7.35 8.98 -14.20
N GLN A 295 -6.46 8.31 -14.93
CA GLN A 295 -6.82 7.14 -15.73
C GLN A 295 -7.40 6.01 -14.88
N ALA A 296 -6.86 5.79 -13.66
CA ALA A 296 -7.40 4.82 -12.73
C ALA A 296 -8.81 5.20 -12.27
N SER A 297 -9.03 6.47 -11.93
CA SER A 297 -10.34 6.99 -11.51
C SER A 297 -11.39 6.82 -12.60
N SER A 298 -11.09 7.26 -13.83
CA SER A 298 -11.98 7.13 -14.99
C SER A 298 -12.30 5.68 -15.38
N ALA A 299 -11.48 4.71 -14.96
CA ALA A 299 -11.73 3.28 -15.20
C ALA A 299 -12.70 2.64 -14.19
N ILE A 300 -12.91 3.26 -13.02
CA ILE A 300 -13.76 2.69 -11.96
C ILE A 300 -15.22 2.53 -12.39
N PRO A 301 -15.89 3.51 -13.04
CA PRO A 301 -17.27 3.36 -13.49
C PRO A 301 -17.48 2.14 -14.40
N HIS A 302 -16.54 1.88 -15.31
CA HIS A 302 -16.59 0.72 -16.19
C HIS A 302 -16.45 -0.61 -15.45
N ALA A 303 -15.63 -0.63 -14.38
CA ALA A 303 -15.52 -1.81 -13.51
C ALA A 303 -16.81 -2.03 -12.71
N ILE A 304 -17.47 -0.95 -12.25
CA ILE A 304 -18.79 -1.02 -11.59
C ILE A 304 -19.83 -1.61 -12.54
N ASP A 305 -19.92 -1.10 -13.78
CA ASP A 305 -20.85 -1.61 -14.79
C ASP A 305 -20.64 -3.10 -15.07
N CYS A 306 -19.39 -3.56 -15.07
CA CYS A 306 -19.10 -5.00 -15.18
C CYS A 306 -19.62 -5.79 -13.99
N LEU A 307 -19.46 -5.29 -12.77
CA LEU A 307 -19.93 -5.97 -11.56
C LEU A 307 -21.47 -5.98 -11.47
N GLU A 308 -22.15 -4.93 -11.92
CA GLU A 308 -23.61 -4.86 -11.94
C GLU A 308 -24.27 -5.80 -12.95
N ARG A 309 -23.52 -6.18 -13.99
CA ARG A 309 -24.01 -7.15 -15.01
C ARG A 309 -23.92 -8.61 -14.58
N ILE A 310 -23.42 -8.91 -13.38
CA ILE A 310 -23.38 -10.29 -12.87
C ILE A 310 -24.82 -10.81 -12.69
N PRO A 311 -25.18 -11.91 -13.34
CA PRO A 311 -26.51 -12.52 -13.19
C PRO A 311 -26.54 -13.34 -11.90
N PHE A 312 -26.86 -12.71 -10.78
CA PHE A 312 -26.96 -13.41 -9.50
C PHE A 312 -28.21 -14.27 -9.45
N SER A 313 -28.04 -15.55 -9.20
CA SER A 313 -29.15 -16.50 -8.91
C SER A 313 -29.56 -16.46 -7.43
N ASP A 314 -28.71 -15.93 -6.55
CA ASP A 314 -28.92 -15.85 -5.10
C ASP A 314 -28.86 -14.40 -4.62
N GLU A 315 -29.93 -13.94 -3.98
CA GLU A 315 -30.02 -12.59 -3.42
C GLU A 315 -29.01 -12.34 -2.29
N THR A 316 -28.58 -13.37 -1.57
CA THR A 316 -27.55 -13.25 -0.52
C THR A 316 -26.21 -12.90 -1.13
N ARG A 317 -25.81 -13.60 -2.20
CA ARG A 317 -24.58 -13.29 -2.95
C ARG A 317 -24.62 -11.90 -3.58
N LYS A 318 -25.77 -11.53 -4.14
CA LYS A 318 -25.98 -10.17 -4.69
C LYS A 318 -25.81 -9.10 -3.62
N ALA A 319 -26.41 -9.26 -2.45
CA ALA A 319 -26.26 -8.34 -1.33
C ALA A 319 -24.79 -8.24 -0.87
N LEU A 320 -24.05 -9.35 -0.84
CA LEU A 320 -22.62 -9.40 -0.56
C LEU A 320 -21.81 -8.56 -1.56
N PHE A 321 -22.04 -8.76 -2.86
CA PHE A 321 -21.34 -7.99 -3.90
C PHE A 321 -21.68 -6.50 -3.84
N ILE A 322 -22.93 -6.14 -3.63
CA ILE A 322 -23.35 -4.74 -3.49
C ILE A 322 -22.65 -4.09 -2.29
N SER A 323 -22.71 -4.70 -1.12
CA SER A 323 -22.18 -4.11 0.13
C SER A 323 -20.66 -4.06 0.15
N LYS A 324 -19.98 -5.06 -0.35
CA LYS A 324 -18.50 -5.19 -0.24
C LYS A 324 -17.74 -4.56 -1.40
N TYR A 325 -18.33 -4.48 -2.60
CA TYR A 325 -17.64 -4.05 -3.81
C TYR A 325 -18.32 -2.88 -4.51
N ILE A 326 -19.61 -3.00 -4.85
CA ILE A 326 -20.28 -2.01 -5.70
C ILE A 326 -20.51 -0.69 -4.96
N SER A 327 -21.10 -0.73 -3.75
CA SER A 327 -21.40 0.49 -2.99
C SER A 327 -20.14 1.27 -2.62
N PRO A 328 -19.04 0.67 -2.10
CA PRO A 328 -17.82 1.41 -1.80
C PRO A 328 -17.17 2.02 -3.05
N LEU A 329 -17.23 1.33 -4.21
CA LEU A 329 -16.71 1.88 -5.45
C LEU A 329 -17.55 3.06 -5.95
N LYS A 330 -18.89 2.96 -5.88
CA LYS A 330 -19.78 4.07 -6.22
C LYS A 330 -19.55 5.30 -5.36
N GLU A 331 -19.40 5.12 -4.05
CA GLU A 331 -19.05 6.21 -3.15
C GLU A 331 -17.72 6.89 -3.50
N CYS A 332 -16.73 6.15 -4.01
CA CYS A 332 -15.46 6.74 -4.43
C CYS A 332 -15.61 7.66 -5.65
N VAL A 333 -16.52 7.32 -6.56
CA VAL A 333 -16.72 8.05 -7.84
C VAL A 333 -17.61 9.28 -7.67
N GLU A 334 -18.26 9.46 -6.51
CA GLU A 334 -19.09 10.65 -6.25
C GLU A 334 -18.34 11.95 -6.57
N GLU A 335 -19.08 12.92 -7.12
CA GLU A 335 -18.54 14.22 -7.56
C GLU A 335 -17.76 14.94 -6.46
N GLU A 336 -18.19 14.81 -5.22
CA GLU A 336 -17.53 15.40 -4.05
C GLU A 336 -16.16 14.77 -3.70
N LYS A 337 -15.87 13.58 -4.23
CA LYS A 337 -14.64 12.82 -3.95
C LYS A 337 -13.70 12.85 -5.15
N LEU A 338 -13.76 11.84 -6.02
CA LEU A 338 -12.88 11.74 -7.18
C LEU A 338 -13.29 12.68 -8.31
N GLY A 339 -14.56 13.06 -8.46
CA GLY A 339 -15.02 13.96 -9.51
C GLY A 339 -14.33 15.32 -9.48
N LYS A 340 -14.09 15.91 -8.29
CA LYS A 340 -13.32 17.17 -8.17
C LYS A 340 -11.87 17.01 -8.64
N PHE A 341 -11.27 15.85 -8.38
CA PHE A 341 -9.92 15.55 -8.86
C PHE A 341 -9.89 15.38 -10.37
N GLU A 342 -10.86 14.67 -10.94
CA GLU A 342 -10.98 14.48 -12.39
C GLU A 342 -11.15 15.82 -13.10
N ALA A 343 -12.07 16.65 -12.65
CA ALA A 343 -12.30 17.99 -13.20
C ALA A 343 -11.04 18.88 -13.11
N LEU A 344 -10.28 18.78 -12.01
CA LEU A 344 -9.02 19.50 -11.88
C LEU A 344 -7.99 19.07 -12.94
N ILE A 345 -7.85 17.76 -13.16
CA ILE A 345 -6.88 17.24 -14.14
C ILE A 345 -7.31 17.58 -15.56
N GLU A 346 -8.60 17.44 -15.89
CA GLU A 346 -9.16 17.78 -17.21
C GLU A 346 -8.97 19.27 -17.56
N HIS A 347 -9.06 20.13 -16.55
CA HIS A 347 -8.82 21.56 -16.75
C HIS A 347 -7.34 21.93 -16.80
N ALA A 348 -6.51 21.27 -15.99
CA ALA A 348 -5.10 21.67 -15.81
C ALA A 348 -4.13 20.99 -16.78
N VAL A 349 -4.48 19.85 -17.37
CA VAL A 349 -3.55 19.03 -18.16
C VAL A 349 -4.02 18.89 -19.60
N ASP A 350 -3.09 19.01 -20.53
CA ASP A 350 -3.37 18.71 -21.95
C ASP A 350 -3.42 17.19 -22.16
N LEU A 351 -4.62 16.62 -22.05
CA LEU A 351 -4.85 15.18 -22.17
C LEU A 351 -4.60 14.65 -23.60
N ASN A 352 -4.61 15.54 -24.63
CA ASN A 352 -4.43 15.13 -26.02
C ASN A 352 -2.96 14.76 -26.32
N LYS A 353 -2.01 15.24 -25.51
CA LYS A 353 -0.57 14.95 -25.66
C LYS A 353 -0.13 13.68 -24.95
N ILE A 354 -0.99 13.09 -24.13
CA ILE A 354 -0.71 11.83 -23.42
C ILE A 354 -0.79 10.65 -24.42
N PRO A 355 0.11 9.67 -24.39
CA PRO A 355 1.18 9.43 -23.42
C PRO A 355 2.54 10.05 -23.77
N ASP A 356 2.68 10.74 -24.88
CA ASP A 356 3.96 11.20 -25.40
C ASP A 356 4.57 12.31 -24.52
N GLU A 357 3.74 13.27 -24.11
CA GLU A 357 4.15 14.37 -23.24
C GLU A 357 3.12 14.60 -22.12
N TYR A 358 3.64 14.93 -20.93
CA TYR A 358 2.81 15.30 -19.76
C TYR A 358 3.03 16.77 -19.47
N VAL A 359 2.15 17.63 -19.98
CA VAL A 359 2.26 19.09 -19.89
C VAL A 359 0.97 19.70 -19.34
N ILE A 360 1.11 20.86 -18.72
CA ILE A 360 -0.05 21.66 -18.28
C ILE A 360 -0.68 22.28 -19.53
N SER A 361 -2.02 22.32 -19.56
CA SER A 361 -2.78 22.96 -20.63
C SER A 361 -2.43 24.46 -20.70
N ALA A 362 -2.21 24.96 -21.90
CA ALA A 362 -2.01 26.39 -22.11
C ALA A 362 -3.23 27.23 -21.68
N GLU A 363 -4.42 26.65 -21.73
CA GLU A 363 -5.67 27.31 -21.32
C GLU A 363 -5.84 27.45 -19.81
N PHE A 364 -4.95 26.78 -19.02
CA PHE A 364 -5.01 26.82 -17.55
C PHE A 364 -4.65 28.19 -16.95
N ASP A 365 -3.80 28.95 -17.61
CA ASP A 365 -3.34 30.26 -17.15
C ASP A 365 -3.14 31.21 -18.34
N ASP A 366 -3.59 32.46 -18.19
CA ASP A 366 -3.52 33.48 -19.25
C ASP A 366 -2.08 33.73 -19.73
N THR A 367 -1.10 33.63 -18.83
CA THR A 367 0.32 33.76 -19.17
C THR A 367 0.83 32.59 -20.01
N LEU A 368 0.39 31.38 -19.71
CA LEU A 368 0.71 30.19 -20.51
C LEU A 368 0.08 30.28 -21.90
N ALA A 369 -1.18 30.76 -22.00
CA ALA A 369 -1.87 30.96 -23.27
C ALA A 369 -1.12 31.95 -24.16
N LEU A 370 -0.67 33.09 -23.62
CA LEU A 370 0.14 34.05 -24.34
C LEU A 370 1.50 33.47 -24.80
N LEU A 371 2.19 32.71 -23.95
CA LEU A 371 3.44 32.08 -24.31
C LEU A 371 3.28 31.02 -25.41
N GLU A 372 2.20 30.24 -25.36
CA GLU A 372 1.90 29.25 -26.42
C GLU A 372 1.56 29.93 -27.74
N GLN A 373 0.83 31.07 -27.74
CA GLN A 373 0.61 31.87 -28.94
C GLN A 373 1.90 32.44 -29.53
N GLN A 374 2.79 32.95 -28.68
CA GLN A 374 4.11 33.44 -29.11
C GLN A 374 4.96 32.32 -29.69
N LYS A 375 4.94 31.14 -29.06
CA LYS A 375 5.66 29.96 -29.55
C LYS A 375 5.14 29.51 -30.91
N ILE A 376 3.81 29.42 -31.10
CA ILE A 376 3.19 29.04 -32.38
C ILE A 376 3.58 30.07 -33.47
N SER A 377 3.47 31.37 -33.18
CA SER A 377 3.88 32.42 -34.12
C SER A 377 5.36 32.32 -34.51
N THR A 378 6.22 32.07 -33.56
CA THR A 378 7.67 31.88 -33.80
C THR A 378 7.96 30.60 -34.62
N GLU A 379 7.24 29.51 -34.34
CA GLU A 379 7.36 28.27 -35.13
C GLU A 379 6.86 28.45 -36.57
N GLU A 380 5.82 29.25 -36.79
CA GLU A 380 5.37 29.62 -38.12
C GLU A 380 6.41 30.46 -38.85
N GLU A 381 6.99 31.48 -38.22
CA GLU A 381 8.08 32.29 -38.78
C GLU A 381 9.29 31.43 -39.15
N ILE A 382 9.69 30.48 -38.28
CA ILE A 382 10.78 29.54 -38.58
C ILE A 382 10.45 28.66 -39.78
N ASN A 383 9.21 28.20 -39.89
CA ASN A 383 8.76 27.39 -41.05
C ASN A 383 8.77 28.18 -42.37
N VAL A 384 8.43 29.47 -42.33
CA VAL A 384 8.53 30.35 -43.50
C VAL A 384 9.98 30.51 -43.94
N VAL A 385 10.90 30.84 -43.01
CA VAL A 385 12.32 30.97 -43.31
C VAL A 385 12.92 29.63 -43.80
N TRP A 386 12.50 28.52 -43.20
CA TRP A 386 12.92 27.19 -43.70
C TRP A 386 12.42 26.89 -45.11
N GLN A 387 11.22 27.34 -45.44
CA GLN A 387 10.69 27.21 -46.78
C GLN A 387 11.47 28.04 -47.79
N GLU A 388 11.71 29.32 -47.48
CA GLU A 388 12.52 30.21 -48.32
C GLU A 388 13.93 29.65 -48.55
N ALA A 389 14.57 29.17 -47.50
CA ALA A 389 15.89 28.55 -47.61
C ALA A 389 15.89 27.28 -48.46
N ALA A 390 14.84 26.48 -48.39
CA ALA A 390 14.72 25.26 -49.23
C ALA A 390 14.56 25.61 -50.72
N GLU A 391 13.79 26.68 -51.02
CA GLU A 391 13.59 27.20 -52.37
C GLU A 391 14.90 27.82 -52.95
N ASP A 392 15.56 28.64 -52.16
CA ASP A 392 16.84 29.26 -52.56
C ASP A 392 17.95 28.26 -52.81
N LEU A 393 18.01 27.18 -52.01
CA LEU A 393 18.98 26.11 -52.15
C LEU A 393 18.54 25.03 -53.15
N THR A 394 17.34 25.11 -53.71
CA THR A 394 16.74 24.09 -54.57
C THR A 394 16.78 22.67 -53.95
N MET A 395 16.62 22.58 -52.65
CA MET A 395 16.64 21.34 -51.85
C MET A 395 15.23 20.89 -51.45
N GLU A 396 15.02 19.56 -51.49
CA GLU A 396 13.76 18.98 -50.98
C GLU A 396 13.75 19.00 -49.45
N ARG A 397 12.62 19.55 -48.89
CA ARG A 397 12.37 19.53 -47.44
C ARG A 397 12.34 18.10 -46.91
N ASP A 398 12.74 17.90 -45.66
CA ASP A 398 12.77 16.63 -44.91
C ASP A 398 13.70 15.54 -45.48
N LYS A 399 14.10 15.67 -46.72
CA LYS A 399 15.06 14.73 -47.34
C LYS A 399 16.50 15.26 -47.38
N GLN A 400 16.67 16.49 -47.85
CA GLN A 400 17.97 17.12 -48.03
C GLN A 400 18.23 18.24 -47.06
N LEU A 401 17.22 19.03 -46.74
CA LEU A 401 17.24 20.10 -45.73
C LEU A 401 16.34 19.70 -44.57
N LYS A 402 16.95 19.44 -43.39
CA LYS A 402 16.26 19.05 -42.18
C LYS A 402 16.29 20.19 -41.15
N LEU A 403 15.13 20.47 -40.55
CA LEU A 403 15.05 21.34 -39.40
C LEU A 403 15.34 20.51 -38.13
N GLU A 404 16.48 20.77 -37.48
CA GLU A 404 16.82 20.08 -36.22
C GLU A 404 16.56 20.98 -35.02
N LYS A 405 15.80 20.47 -34.07
CA LYS A 405 15.56 21.12 -32.78
C LYS A 405 16.74 20.79 -31.83
N ASN A 406 17.58 21.77 -31.54
CA ASN A 406 18.68 21.57 -30.64
C ASN A 406 18.23 21.87 -29.20
N ASN A 407 18.35 20.89 -28.29
CA ASN A 407 17.98 21.02 -26.87
C ASN A 407 19.01 21.81 -26.04
N GLN A 408 19.73 22.73 -26.64
CA GLN A 408 20.63 23.64 -25.92
C GLN A 408 19.91 24.98 -25.70
N HIS A 409 18.94 24.97 -24.78
CA HIS A 409 18.69 26.09 -23.82
C HIS A 409 17.62 25.65 -22.84
#